data_762e2fdf0ebeafbee0e0f2cc92d692a3
#
_entry.id   762e2fdf0ebeafbee0e0f2cc92d692a3
#
_cell.length_a   1.000
_cell.length_b   1.000
_cell.length_c   1.000
_cell.angle_alpha   90.00
_cell.angle_beta   90.00
_cell.angle_gamma   90.00
#
_symmetry.space_group_name_H-M   'P 1'
#
loop_
_entity.id
_entity.type
_entity.pdbx_description
1 polymer ?
#
loop_
_entity_poly.entity_id
_entity_poly.type
_entity_poly.pdbx_seq_one_letter_code
_entity_poly.pdbx_strand_id
1 'polypeptide(L)'
;ALNFDPNTQEVDAKLASQTVWLDAYITNVDRTFRNTNLLLWHKELWLIDHGAAFYFHHSWDTWEKHAMSPFALIKDHVLLPQATLIEEVNAEFQTLLTNEKLKTIVDLLPDDWLNWEGNEQTPDEIRAIYYQFLVLRKSHAATFVNQAQHARATLI
;
A
#
# COMPACT_ATOMS: atom_id res chain seq x y z
N ALA A 1 -21.53 10.36 2.99
CA ALA A 1 -20.11 10.39 2.63
C ALA A 1 -19.88 11.38 1.50
N LEU A 2 -18.76 12.10 1.53
CA LEU A 2 -18.35 13.04 0.49
C LEU A 2 -17.03 12.55 -0.09
N ASN A 3 -16.86 12.71 -1.41
CA ASN A 3 -15.55 12.46 -2.02
C ASN A 3 -14.54 13.45 -1.45
N PHE A 4 -13.34 12.96 -1.18
CA PHE A 4 -12.24 13.79 -0.74
C PHE A 4 -11.78 14.71 -1.89
N ASP A 5 -11.71 16.01 -1.60
CA ASP A 5 -11.20 17.01 -2.53
C ASP A 5 -9.84 17.55 -2.03
N PRO A 6 -8.72 17.19 -2.69
CA PRO A 6 -7.39 17.59 -2.25
C PRO A 6 -7.11 19.09 -2.36
N ASN A 7 -7.95 19.86 -3.06
CA ASN A 7 -7.80 21.30 -3.18
C ASN A 7 -8.40 22.07 -2.02
N THR A 8 -9.35 21.47 -1.31
CA THR A 8 -10.12 22.15 -0.26
C THR A 8 -10.05 21.47 1.10
N GLN A 9 -9.52 20.25 1.15
CA GLN A 9 -9.48 19.44 2.36
C GLN A 9 -8.05 19.05 2.69
N GLU A 10 -7.71 19.16 3.95
CA GLU A 10 -6.41 18.75 4.47
C GLU A 10 -6.55 17.49 5.32
N VAL A 11 -5.52 16.68 5.31
CA VAL A 11 -5.39 15.48 6.14
C VAL A 11 -4.25 15.68 7.11
N ASP A 12 -4.44 15.28 8.35
CA ASP A 12 -3.38 15.27 9.35
C ASP A 12 -2.10 14.59 8.82
N ALA A 13 -0.96 15.19 9.12
CA ALA A 13 0.34 14.72 8.60
C ALA A 13 0.63 13.26 8.93
N LYS A 14 0.26 12.79 10.12
CA LYS A 14 0.47 11.41 10.52
C LYS A 14 -0.43 10.46 9.72
N LEU A 15 -1.73 10.78 9.61
CA LEU A 15 -2.67 9.98 8.84
C LEU A 15 -2.31 9.96 7.36
N ALA A 16 -1.89 11.09 6.79
CA ALA A 16 -1.38 11.16 5.42
C ALA A 16 -0.15 10.25 5.24
N SER A 17 0.79 10.31 6.17
CA SER A 17 1.99 9.48 6.14
C SER A 17 1.70 7.98 6.29
N GLN A 18 0.74 7.62 7.14
CA GLN A 18 0.27 6.24 7.29
C GLN A 18 -0.36 5.72 6.00
N THR A 19 -1.18 6.54 5.35
CA THR A 19 -1.84 6.18 4.08
C THR A 19 -0.81 6.02 2.95
N VAL A 20 0.12 6.95 2.81
CA VAL A 20 1.19 6.88 1.80
C VAL A 20 2.08 5.65 2.05
N TRP A 21 2.45 5.39 3.29
CA TRP A 21 3.23 4.20 3.63
C TRP A 21 2.48 2.91 3.28
N LEU A 22 1.20 2.83 3.64
CA LEU A 22 0.37 1.66 3.34
C LEU A 22 0.29 1.42 1.83
N ASP A 23 -0.05 2.46 1.06
CA ASP A 23 -0.20 2.34 -0.39
C ASP A 23 1.15 2.01 -1.08
N ALA A 24 2.26 2.53 -0.59
CA ALA A 24 3.59 2.12 -1.06
C ALA A 24 3.91 0.67 -0.68
N TYR A 25 3.51 0.22 0.49
CA TYR A 25 3.71 -1.14 0.98
C TYR A 25 2.94 -2.18 0.14
N ILE A 26 1.68 -1.90 -0.15
CA ILE A 26 0.84 -2.79 -0.96
C ILE A 26 0.87 -2.47 -2.46
N THR A 27 1.72 -1.55 -2.88
CA THR A 27 1.86 -1.11 -4.27
C THR A 27 0.54 -0.68 -4.94
N ASN A 28 -0.27 0.11 -4.21
CA ASN A 28 -1.52 0.66 -4.74
C ASN A 28 -1.24 1.83 -5.68
N VAL A 29 -1.52 1.66 -6.97
CA VAL A 29 -1.19 2.63 -8.02
C VAL A 29 -2.29 3.66 -8.27
N ASP A 30 -3.47 3.53 -7.69
CA ASP A 30 -4.67 4.27 -8.09
C ASP A 30 -5.21 5.24 -7.02
N ARG A 31 -4.36 5.70 -6.08
CA ARG A 31 -4.76 6.76 -5.13
C ARG A 31 -4.09 8.08 -5.52
N THR A 32 -4.59 8.69 -6.58
CA THR A 32 -3.98 9.86 -7.23
C THR A 32 -4.89 11.10 -7.13
N PHE A 33 -4.37 12.25 -7.56
CA PHE A 33 -5.18 13.48 -7.66
C PHE A 33 -6.37 13.35 -8.60
N ARG A 34 -6.29 12.49 -9.62
CA ARG A 34 -7.39 12.27 -10.58
C ARG A 34 -8.44 11.31 -10.04
N ASN A 35 -8.01 10.35 -9.22
CA ASN A 35 -8.85 9.35 -8.60
C ASN A 35 -8.38 9.18 -7.15
N THR A 36 -8.99 9.93 -6.26
CA THR A 36 -8.49 9.99 -4.87
C THR A 36 -8.72 8.71 -4.10
N ASN A 37 -9.78 7.96 -4.43
CA ASN A 37 -10.19 6.75 -3.70
C ASN A 37 -10.26 6.96 -2.19
N LEU A 38 -10.71 8.17 -1.80
CA LEU A 38 -10.86 8.62 -0.43
C LEU A 38 -12.25 9.24 -0.23
N LEU A 39 -12.88 8.92 0.88
CA LEU A 39 -14.13 9.53 1.30
C LEU A 39 -13.98 10.18 2.67
N LEU A 40 -14.71 11.26 2.87
CA LEU A 40 -14.96 11.82 4.20
C LEU A 40 -16.35 11.43 4.67
N TRP A 41 -16.42 10.71 5.78
CA TRP A 41 -17.66 10.34 6.42
C TRP A 41 -17.56 10.49 7.92
N HIS A 42 -18.50 11.23 8.51
CA HIS A 42 -18.47 11.58 9.93
C HIS A 42 -17.15 12.20 10.42
N LYS A 43 -16.52 13.04 9.60
CA LYS A 43 -15.20 13.67 9.81
C LYS A 43 -14.02 12.69 9.82
N GLU A 44 -14.23 11.44 9.45
CA GLU A 44 -13.19 10.44 9.30
C GLU A 44 -12.82 10.24 7.83
N LEU A 45 -11.53 10.01 7.58
CA LEU A 45 -11.03 9.64 6.26
C LEU A 45 -11.18 8.15 6.05
N TRP A 46 -11.86 7.78 4.98
CA TRP A 46 -12.06 6.40 4.57
C TRP A 46 -11.27 6.11 3.30
N LEU A 47 -10.40 5.14 3.36
CA LEU A 47 -9.70 4.61 2.21
C LEU A 47 -10.59 3.59 1.53
N ILE A 48 -10.86 3.80 0.24
CA ILE A 48 -11.74 2.92 -0.54
C ILE A 48 -11.01 2.44 -1.79
N ASP A 49 -11.58 1.43 -2.45
CA ASP A 49 -11.15 0.88 -3.73
C ASP A 49 -9.64 0.55 -3.79
N HIS A 50 -9.27 -0.56 -3.19
CA HIS A 50 -7.90 -1.10 -3.22
C HIS A 50 -7.67 -2.07 -4.39
N GLY A 51 -8.54 -2.06 -5.40
CA GLY A 51 -8.46 -2.99 -6.53
C GLY A 51 -7.18 -2.90 -7.36
N ALA A 52 -6.48 -1.77 -7.29
CA ALA A 52 -5.19 -1.56 -7.95
C ALA A 52 -3.96 -1.83 -7.05
N ALA A 53 -4.18 -2.40 -5.86
CA ALA A 53 -3.09 -2.84 -4.99
C ALA A 53 -2.50 -4.19 -5.46
N PHE A 54 -1.31 -4.51 -4.97
CA PHE A 54 -0.61 -5.75 -5.31
C PHE A 54 -0.44 -5.95 -6.82
N TYR A 55 0.05 -4.92 -7.48
CA TYR A 55 0.18 -4.89 -8.95
C TYR A 55 0.96 -6.07 -9.54
N PHE A 56 1.77 -6.77 -8.74
CA PHE A 56 2.50 -7.97 -9.16
C PHE A 56 1.59 -9.14 -9.56
N HIS A 57 0.27 -9.07 -9.31
CA HIS A 57 -0.69 -10.06 -9.80
C HIS A 57 -0.62 -10.28 -11.30
N HIS A 58 -0.18 -9.28 -12.04
CA HIS A 58 0.00 -9.38 -13.49
C HIS A 58 1.31 -10.06 -13.89
N SER A 59 2.18 -10.41 -12.94
CA SER A 59 3.51 -10.96 -13.17
C SER A 59 3.96 -11.80 -11.98
N TRP A 60 3.25 -12.89 -11.68
CA TRP A 60 3.50 -13.76 -10.54
C TRP A 60 4.95 -14.24 -10.44
N ASP A 61 5.58 -14.55 -11.58
CA ASP A 61 6.95 -15.06 -11.62
C ASP A 61 8.00 -14.05 -11.14
N THR A 62 7.63 -12.77 -11.06
CA THR A 62 8.53 -11.67 -10.66
C THR A 62 8.12 -11.00 -9.36
N TRP A 63 7.32 -11.66 -8.53
CA TRP A 63 6.81 -11.09 -7.29
C TRP A 63 7.92 -10.64 -6.32
N GLU A 64 9.04 -11.35 -6.26
CA GLU A 64 10.19 -10.99 -5.42
C GLU A 64 10.80 -9.65 -5.86
N LYS A 65 10.96 -9.46 -7.16
CA LYS A 65 11.43 -8.20 -7.72
C LYS A 65 10.49 -7.05 -7.37
N HIS A 66 9.18 -7.27 -7.48
CA HIS A 66 8.18 -6.29 -7.10
C HIS A 66 8.20 -5.99 -5.59
N ALA A 67 8.41 -7.00 -4.75
CA ALA A 67 8.53 -6.83 -3.31
C ALA A 67 9.68 -5.88 -2.91
N MET A 68 10.76 -5.88 -3.68
CA MET A 68 11.93 -5.02 -3.45
C MET A 68 11.89 -3.70 -4.23
N SER A 69 10.84 -3.46 -5.01
CA SER A 69 10.70 -2.26 -5.83
C SER A 69 10.60 -0.98 -4.99
N PRO A 70 11.24 0.13 -5.42
CA PRO A 70 11.07 1.43 -4.78
C PRO A 70 9.68 2.04 -4.94
N PHE A 71 8.85 1.52 -5.83
CA PHE A 71 7.50 2.03 -6.12
C PHE A 71 7.53 3.50 -6.54
N ALA A 72 8.14 3.80 -7.68
CA ALA A 72 8.29 5.16 -8.19
C ALA A 72 6.95 5.89 -8.42
N LEU A 73 5.85 5.18 -8.64
CA LEU A 73 4.51 5.75 -8.82
C LEU A 73 3.95 6.43 -7.56
N ILE A 74 4.60 6.27 -6.41
CA ILE A 74 4.23 7.00 -5.20
C ILE A 74 4.26 8.53 -5.39
N LYS A 75 5.04 9.02 -6.36
CA LYS A 75 5.09 10.44 -6.71
C LYS A 75 3.72 11.05 -7.07
N ASP A 76 2.80 10.23 -7.55
CA ASP A 76 1.46 10.64 -7.98
C ASP A 76 0.40 10.50 -6.87
N HIS A 77 0.80 10.04 -5.69
CA HIS A 77 -0.11 9.81 -4.57
C HIS A 77 -0.70 11.13 -4.05
N VAL A 78 -2.04 11.16 -3.92
CA VAL A 78 -2.79 12.38 -3.57
C VAL A 78 -2.39 12.98 -2.22
N LEU A 79 -2.01 12.18 -1.23
CA LEU A 79 -1.61 12.64 0.10
C LEU A 79 -0.10 12.82 0.29
N LEU A 80 0.70 12.59 -0.75
CA LEU A 80 2.16 12.69 -0.63
C LEU A 80 2.64 14.07 -0.14
N PRO A 81 2.06 15.21 -0.60
CA PRO A 81 2.48 16.53 -0.12
C PRO A 81 2.35 16.70 1.40
N GLN A 82 1.34 16.09 2.00
CA GLN A 82 1.04 16.19 3.44
C GLN A 82 1.74 15.11 4.29
N ALA A 83 2.34 14.12 3.66
CA ALA A 83 2.96 12.95 4.32
C ALA A 83 4.38 13.28 4.84
N THR A 84 4.48 14.11 5.85
CA THR A 84 5.75 14.61 6.39
C THR A 84 6.41 13.70 7.41
N LEU A 85 5.73 12.64 7.86
CA LEU A 85 6.14 11.74 8.96
C LEU A 85 6.35 10.29 8.50
N ILE A 86 6.71 10.08 7.24
CA ILE A 86 6.82 8.72 6.66
C ILE A 86 7.85 7.85 7.41
N GLU A 87 8.98 8.44 7.83
CA GLU A 87 10.02 7.71 8.57
C GLU A 87 9.57 7.28 9.96
N GLU A 88 8.89 8.17 10.67
CA GLU A 88 8.29 7.87 11.98
C GLU A 88 7.26 6.76 11.86
N VAL A 89 6.36 6.87 10.88
CA VAL A 89 5.35 5.85 10.59
C VAL A 89 5.99 4.51 10.20
N ASN A 90 7.07 4.54 9.44
CA ASN A 90 7.81 3.32 9.10
C ASN A 90 8.30 2.60 10.36
N ALA A 91 8.89 3.32 11.30
CA ALA A 91 9.35 2.74 12.57
C ALA A 91 8.18 2.12 13.36
N GLU A 92 7.04 2.80 13.45
CA GLU A 92 5.83 2.29 14.10
C GLU A 92 5.30 1.02 13.42
N PHE A 93 5.19 1.02 12.09
CA PHE A 93 4.64 -0.10 11.34
C PHE A 93 5.57 -1.30 11.28
N GLN A 94 6.88 -1.10 11.32
CA GLN A 94 7.84 -2.21 11.48
C GLN A 94 7.58 -3.00 12.77
N THR A 95 7.23 -2.31 13.84
CA THR A 95 6.91 -2.94 15.13
C THR A 95 5.49 -3.55 15.12
N LEU A 96 4.52 -2.86 14.54
CA LEU A 96 3.12 -3.27 14.51
C LEU A 96 2.88 -4.49 13.62
N LEU A 97 3.47 -4.51 12.43
CA LEU A 97 3.27 -5.55 11.42
C LEU A 97 4.26 -6.71 11.63
N THR A 98 4.07 -7.49 12.68
CA THR A 98 4.85 -8.71 12.90
C THR A 98 4.57 -9.75 11.82
N ASN A 99 5.50 -10.66 11.58
CA ASN A 99 5.29 -11.77 10.63
C ASN A 99 4.07 -12.61 11.01
N GLU A 100 3.82 -12.80 12.30
CA GLU A 100 2.64 -13.50 12.81
C GLU A 100 1.34 -12.79 12.43
N LYS A 101 1.27 -11.45 12.58
CA LYS A 101 0.10 -10.66 12.14
C LYS A 101 -0.10 -10.72 10.64
N LEU A 102 0.97 -10.62 9.86
CA LEU A 102 0.90 -10.73 8.40
C LEU A 102 0.36 -12.10 7.97
N LYS A 103 0.81 -13.16 8.62
CA LYS A 103 0.30 -14.53 8.38
C LYS A 103 -1.21 -14.63 8.69
N THR A 104 -1.63 -14.09 9.82
CA THR A 104 -3.04 -14.07 10.23
C THR A 104 -3.90 -13.31 9.23
N ILE A 105 -3.43 -12.16 8.72
CA ILE A 105 -4.14 -11.36 7.72
C ILE A 105 -4.30 -12.14 6.41
N VAL A 106 -3.22 -12.75 5.92
CA VAL A 106 -3.24 -13.52 4.67
C VAL A 106 -4.16 -14.75 4.79
N ASP A 107 -4.19 -15.40 5.95
CA ASP A 107 -5.04 -16.56 6.20
C ASP A 107 -6.56 -16.22 6.19
N LEU A 108 -6.92 -14.94 6.27
CA LEU A 108 -8.31 -14.51 6.12
C LEU A 108 -8.83 -14.57 4.67
N LEU A 109 -7.95 -14.70 3.68
CA LEU A 109 -8.36 -14.78 2.28
C LEU A 109 -9.15 -16.07 2.02
N PRO A 110 -10.41 -15.98 1.55
CA PRO A 110 -11.19 -17.18 1.22
C PRO A 110 -10.61 -17.94 0.02
N ASP A 111 -10.73 -19.24 0.00
CA ASP A 111 -10.30 -20.07 -1.12
C ASP A 111 -10.94 -19.67 -2.44
N ASP A 112 -12.22 -19.29 -2.43
CA ASP A 112 -12.98 -18.88 -3.61
C ASP A 112 -12.38 -17.64 -4.30
N TRP A 113 -11.70 -16.77 -3.54
CA TRP A 113 -11.03 -15.58 -4.10
C TRP A 113 -9.68 -15.93 -4.74
N LEU A 114 -9.12 -17.08 -4.41
CA LEU A 114 -7.80 -17.53 -4.83
C LEU A 114 -7.87 -18.63 -5.90
N ASN A 115 -9.05 -18.85 -6.44
CA ASN A 115 -9.31 -19.86 -7.44
C ASN A 115 -9.95 -19.24 -8.69
N TRP A 116 -9.14 -18.92 -9.69
CA TRP A 116 -9.60 -18.36 -10.96
C TRP A 116 -9.17 -19.21 -12.14
N GLU A 117 -9.89 -19.08 -13.25
CA GLU A 117 -9.62 -19.83 -14.48
C GLU A 117 -8.19 -19.58 -14.99
N GLY A 118 -7.48 -20.64 -15.31
CA GLY A 118 -6.09 -20.58 -15.79
C GLY A 118 -5.04 -20.49 -14.70
N ASN A 119 -5.43 -20.47 -13.42
CA ASN A 119 -4.49 -20.53 -12.31
C ASN A 119 -4.09 -21.97 -12.01
N GLU A 120 -2.80 -22.25 -12.06
CA GLU A 120 -2.24 -23.59 -11.77
C GLU A 120 -1.89 -23.77 -10.29
N GLN A 121 -1.94 -22.69 -9.48
CA GLN A 121 -1.55 -22.71 -8.07
C GLN A 121 -2.76 -22.98 -7.18
N THR A 122 -2.54 -23.68 -6.09
CA THR A 122 -3.55 -23.88 -5.04
C THR A 122 -3.77 -22.60 -4.24
N PRO A 123 -4.92 -22.43 -3.57
CA PRO A 123 -5.16 -21.30 -2.66
C PRO A 123 -4.05 -21.13 -1.61
N ASP A 124 -3.55 -22.23 -1.03
CA ASP A 124 -2.49 -22.15 -0.04
C ASP A 124 -1.14 -21.71 -0.63
N GLU A 125 -0.82 -22.13 -1.85
CA GLU A 125 0.37 -21.64 -2.57
C GLU A 125 0.27 -20.13 -2.85
N ILE A 126 -0.90 -19.63 -3.19
CA ILE A 126 -1.14 -18.19 -3.42
C ILE A 126 -1.02 -17.41 -2.11
N ARG A 127 -1.62 -17.90 -1.01
CA ARG A 127 -1.44 -17.29 0.32
C ARG A 127 0.03 -17.23 0.72
N ALA A 128 0.80 -18.28 0.44
CA ALA A 128 2.23 -18.29 0.70
C ALA A 128 2.97 -17.20 -0.08
N ILE A 129 2.61 -16.94 -1.33
CA ILE A 129 3.20 -15.86 -2.14
C ILE A 129 2.84 -14.49 -1.53
N TYR A 130 1.60 -14.23 -1.18
CA TYR A 130 1.21 -12.98 -0.51
C TYR A 130 1.95 -12.77 0.79
N TYR A 131 2.04 -13.80 1.62
CA TYR A 131 2.76 -13.72 2.88
C TYR A 131 4.24 -13.40 2.68
N GLN A 132 4.90 -14.13 1.79
CA GLN A 132 6.32 -13.90 1.48
C GLN A 132 6.56 -12.52 0.87
N PHE A 133 5.67 -12.06 -0.02
CA PHE A 133 5.72 -10.71 -0.56
C PHE A 133 5.67 -9.66 0.54
N LEU A 134 4.71 -9.76 1.45
CA LEU A 134 4.54 -8.80 2.54
C LEU A 134 5.73 -8.81 3.51
N VAL A 135 6.25 -9.98 3.86
CA VAL A 135 7.43 -10.10 4.73
C VAL A 135 8.67 -9.51 4.06
N LEU A 136 8.92 -9.88 2.80
CA LEU A 136 10.08 -9.39 2.04
C LEU A 136 10.01 -7.88 1.84
N ARG A 137 8.84 -7.37 1.44
CA ARG A 137 8.64 -5.95 1.23
C ARG A 137 8.81 -5.14 2.50
N LYS A 138 8.32 -5.63 3.62
CA LYS A 138 8.54 -4.99 4.93
C LYS A 138 10.02 -4.93 5.28
N SER A 139 10.77 -6.00 5.06
CA SER A 139 12.22 -6.04 5.33
C SER A 139 13.02 -5.09 4.43
N HIS A 140 12.48 -4.73 3.26
CA HIS A 140 13.06 -3.77 2.32
C HIS A 140 12.32 -2.42 2.32
N ALA A 141 11.59 -2.10 3.38
CA ALA A 141 10.76 -0.89 3.45
C ALA A 141 11.56 0.41 3.25
N ALA A 142 12.84 0.45 3.64
CA ALA A 142 13.70 1.60 3.39
C ALA A 142 13.72 2.03 1.91
N THR A 143 13.59 1.09 0.99
CA THR A 143 13.57 1.37 -0.45
C THR A 143 12.38 2.23 -0.86
N PHE A 144 11.17 1.86 -0.48
CA PHE A 144 9.99 2.65 -0.83
C PHE A 144 9.80 3.87 0.08
N VAL A 145 10.26 3.83 1.32
CA VAL A 145 10.26 4.99 2.23
C VAL A 145 11.16 6.09 1.67
N ASN A 146 12.38 5.77 1.28
CA ASN A 146 13.32 6.72 0.67
C ASN A 146 12.76 7.27 -0.65
N GLN A 147 12.14 6.43 -1.46
CA GLN A 147 11.49 6.86 -2.71
C GLN A 147 10.37 7.86 -2.45
N ALA A 148 9.52 7.62 -1.47
CA ALA A 148 8.44 8.53 -1.11
C ALA A 148 8.97 9.87 -0.58
N GLN A 149 9.99 9.85 0.28
CA GLN A 149 10.63 11.06 0.79
C GLN A 149 11.29 11.88 -0.33
N HIS A 150 12.01 11.21 -1.24
CA HIS A 150 12.61 11.87 -2.40
C HIS A 150 11.54 12.49 -3.32
N ALA A 151 10.49 11.73 -3.65
CA ALA A 151 9.40 12.22 -4.47
C ALA A 151 8.69 13.42 -3.83
N ARG A 152 8.46 13.38 -2.50
CA ARG A 152 7.87 14.51 -1.77
C ARG A 152 8.76 15.75 -1.81
N ALA A 153 10.07 15.59 -1.62
CA ALA A 153 11.03 16.71 -1.66
C ALA A 153 11.04 17.41 -3.02
N THR A 154 10.73 16.73 -4.11
CA THR A 154 10.66 17.33 -5.45
C THR A 154 9.37 18.10 -5.73
N LEU A 155 8.37 18.02 -4.84
CA LEU A 155 7.11 18.77 -4.96
C LEU A 155 7.20 20.19 -4.37
N ILE A 156 8.29 20.52 -3.72
CA ILE A 156 8.48 21.81 -3.00
C ILE A 156 9.21 22.81 -3.88
#